data_ae9a28ab8d6516e2a55a3246b4afcbd1
#
_entry.id   ae9a28ab8d6516e2a55a3246b4afcbd1
#
_cell.length_a   1.000
_cell.length_b   1.000
_cell.length_c   1.000
_cell.angle_alpha   90.00
_cell.angle_beta   90.00
_cell.angle_gamma   90.00
#
_symmetry.space_group_name_H-M   'P 1'
#
loop_
_entity.id
_entity.type
_entity.pdbx_description
1 polymer ?
#
loop_
_entity_poly.entity_id
_entity_poly.type
_entity_poly.pdbx_seq_one_letter_code
_entity_poly.pdbx_strand_id
1 'polypeptide(L)'
;MSGVILSPGYPGNYPSGLDCTWTVTLPIGFGIHLQFLNFSTEAIHDYLEIRSGSAETSAVIDRFSGPQVPESLFSTTHETSFFFHSDYSQNKPGFHITYQAYQLQSCPDPRPFRNGIVIGSDFSVGMTVSFECLPGYSLIGETSLTCLHGTSRNWNFPVPRCEALCGGNITSMNGTIFSPGHPAEYPNFQDCVWSVRVPPGNGIYINFTVLSTEPIYDYITVW
;
A
#
# COMPACT_ATOMS: atom_id res chain seq x y z
N MET A 1 -3.93 -20.56 -9.96
CA MET A 1 -4.88 -20.83 -8.85
C MET A 1 -6.26 -20.52 -9.36
N SER A 2 -7.20 -21.47 -9.22
CA SER A 2 -8.58 -21.35 -9.69
C SER A 2 -9.47 -22.22 -8.81
N GLY A 3 -10.76 -21.97 -8.84
CA GLY A 3 -11.73 -22.79 -8.10
C GLY A 3 -13.16 -22.48 -8.50
N VAL A 4 -14.09 -23.07 -7.78
CA VAL A 4 -15.53 -22.99 -8.02
C VAL A 4 -16.24 -22.67 -6.72
N ILE A 5 -17.25 -21.80 -6.78
CA ILE A 5 -18.15 -21.49 -5.68
C ILE A 5 -19.57 -21.82 -6.15
N LEU A 6 -20.25 -22.68 -5.41
CA LEU A 6 -21.60 -23.12 -5.70
C LEU A 6 -22.53 -22.73 -4.55
N SER A 7 -23.76 -22.36 -4.87
CA SER A 7 -24.81 -22.25 -3.85
C SER A 7 -25.08 -23.61 -3.21
N PRO A 8 -25.49 -23.65 -1.92
CA PRO A 8 -25.87 -24.89 -1.26
C PRO A 8 -26.97 -25.63 -2.04
N GLY A 9 -26.80 -26.93 -2.26
CA GLY A 9 -27.74 -27.77 -3.00
C GLY A 9 -27.65 -27.70 -4.53
N TYR A 10 -26.75 -26.86 -5.08
CA TYR A 10 -26.59 -26.77 -6.54
C TYR A 10 -26.23 -28.14 -7.15
N PRO A 11 -26.82 -28.54 -8.32
CA PRO A 11 -27.66 -27.78 -9.24
C PRO A 11 -29.15 -27.72 -8.87
N GLY A 12 -29.58 -28.28 -7.76
CA GLY A 12 -30.93 -28.10 -7.24
C GLY A 12 -31.11 -26.73 -6.58
N ASN A 13 -32.34 -26.48 -6.09
CA ASN A 13 -32.63 -25.22 -5.42
C ASN A 13 -31.93 -25.14 -4.06
N TYR A 14 -31.45 -23.94 -3.72
CA TYR A 14 -30.87 -23.70 -2.39
C TYR A 14 -31.96 -23.76 -1.31
N PRO A 15 -31.60 -24.17 -0.05
CA PRO A 15 -32.52 -24.11 1.08
C PRO A 15 -32.90 -22.70 1.50
N SER A 16 -34.01 -22.58 2.22
CA SER A 16 -34.45 -21.33 2.85
C SER A 16 -33.63 -21.03 4.12
N GLY A 17 -33.57 -19.74 4.50
CA GLY A 17 -32.99 -19.27 5.77
C GLY A 17 -31.49 -19.45 5.86
N LEU A 18 -30.78 -19.28 4.75
CA LEU A 18 -29.32 -19.39 4.70
C LEU A 18 -28.65 -18.04 4.91
N ASP A 19 -27.57 -18.09 5.69
CA ASP A 19 -26.53 -17.08 5.78
C ASP A 19 -25.19 -17.79 5.65
N CYS A 20 -24.63 -17.80 4.45
CA CYS A 20 -23.40 -18.52 4.13
C CYS A 20 -22.31 -17.56 3.69
N THR A 21 -21.10 -17.76 4.20
CA THR A 21 -19.94 -17.00 3.80
C THR A 21 -18.83 -17.93 3.29
N TRP A 22 -18.29 -17.62 2.14
CA TRP A 22 -17.07 -18.22 1.60
C TRP A 22 -16.00 -17.13 1.51
N THR A 23 -14.77 -17.47 1.84
CA THR A 23 -13.62 -16.57 1.65
C THR A 23 -12.58 -17.27 0.79
N VAL A 24 -12.16 -16.58 -0.26
CA VAL A 24 -11.03 -17.00 -1.09
C VAL A 24 -9.84 -16.14 -0.70
N THR A 25 -8.79 -16.78 -0.20
CA THR A 25 -7.53 -16.14 0.17
C THR A 25 -6.43 -16.58 -0.80
N LEU A 26 -5.78 -15.61 -1.43
CA LEU A 26 -4.67 -15.79 -2.35
C LEU A 26 -3.39 -15.22 -1.72
N PRO A 27 -2.21 -15.54 -2.28
CA PRO A 27 -0.99 -14.81 -1.92
C PRO A 27 -1.13 -13.31 -2.24
N ILE A 28 -0.47 -12.48 -1.43
CA ILE A 28 -0.39 -11.03 -1.68
C ILE A 28 0.16 -10.79 -3.09
N GLY A 29 -0.42 -9.82 -3.81
CA GLY A 29 -0.08 -9.51 -5.20
C GLY A 29 -0.96 -10.22 -6.23
N PHE A 30 -1.97 -10.99 -5.78
CA PHE A 30 -2.97 -11.59 -6.67
C PHE A 30 -4.37 -11.04 -6.38
N GLY A 31 -5.16 -10.95 -7.41
CA GLY A 31 -6.59 -10.69 -7.38
C GLY A 31 -7.36 -11.84 -8.01
N ILE A 32 -8.68 -11.72 -8.04
CA ILE A 32 -9.60 -12.77 -8.52
C ILE A 32 -10.41 -12.23 -9.67
N HIS A 33 -10.44 -12.97 -10.78
CA HIS A 33 -11.40 -12.81 -11.86
C HIS A 33 -12.54 -13.81 -11.65
N LEU A 34 -13.76 -13.33 -11.54
CA LEU A 34 -14.98 -14.09 -11.33
C LEU A 34 -15.77 -14.21 -12.63
N GLN A 35 -16.21 -15.41 -12.94
CA GLN A 35 -17.14 -15.69 -14.05
C GLN A 35 -18.38 -16.39 -13.50
N PHE A 36 -19.53 -15.83 -13.78
CA PHE A 36 -20.81 -16.40 -13.40
C PHE A 36 -21.31 -17.30 -14.54
N LEU A 37 -21.31 -18.61 -14.31
CA LEU A 37 -21.80 -19.58 -15.28
C LEU A 37 -23.32 -19.73 -15.20
N ASN A 38 -23.86 -19.70 -13.99
CA ASN A 38 -25.29 -19.68 -13.70
C ASN A 38 -25.57 -18.78 -12.51
N PHE A 39 -26.70 -18.07 -12.54
CA PHE A 39 -27.17 -17.28 -11.42
C PHE A 39 -28.70 -17.15 -11.49
N SER A 40 -29.35 -17.56 -10.42
CA SER A 40 -30.79 -17.41 -10.26
C SER A 40 -31.14 -17.43 -8.78
N THR A 41 -31.59 -16.30 -8.26
CA THR A 41 -32.08 -16.14 -6.88
C THR A 41 -33.47 -15.51 -6.90
N GLU A 42 -34.19 -15.56 -5.79
CA GLU A 42 -35.40 -14.77 -5.62
C GLU A 42 -35.06 -13.27 -5.68
N ALA A 43 -35.70 -12.53 -6.55
CA ALA A 43 -35.40 -11.12 -6.73
C ALA A 43 -35.69 -10.32 -5.44
N ILE A 44 -34.78 -9.43 -5.07
CA ILE A 44 -34.84 -8.50 -3.93
C ILE A 44 -34.62 -9.18 -2.57
N HIS A 45 -35.15 -10.38 -2.35
CA HIS A 45 -35.12 -11.04 -1.06
C HIS A 45 -33.83 -11.86 -0.84
N ASP A 46 -33.46 -12.65 -1.84
CA ASP A 46 -32.25 -13.46 -1.79
C ASP A 46 -31.10 -12.80 -2.58
N TYR A 47 -29.91 -12.81 -2.04
CA TYR A 47 -28.79 -12.12 -2.69
C TYR A 47 -27.44 -12.74 -2.41
N LEU A 48 -26.56 -12.55 -3.36
CA LEU A 48 -25.12 -12.78 -3.21
C LEU A 48 -24.39 -11.44 -3.16
N GLU A 49 -23.67 -11.21 -2.09
CA GLU A 49 -22.84 -10.01 -1.91
C GLU A 49 -21.36 -10.41 -1.96
N ILE A 50 -20.57 -9.67 -2.72
CA ILE A 50 -19.14 -9.88 -2.89
C ILE A 50 -18.39 -8.71 -2.26
N ARG A 51 -17.43 -9.01 -1.40
CA ARG A 51 -16.66 -8.01 -0.65
C ARG A 51 -15.16 -8.15 -0.89
N SER A 52 -14.46 -7.02 -0.90
CA SER A 52 -13.00 -6.96 -0.96
C SER A 52 -12.39 -7.11 0.43
N GLY A 53 -12.07 -8.34 0.82
CA GLY A 53 -11.56 -8.69 2.14
C GLY A 53 -12.36 -9.79 2.81
N SER A 54 -11.88 -10.27 3.96
CA SER A 54 -12.48 -11.36 4.74
C SER A 54 -13.43 -10.88 5.85
N ALA A 55 -13.36 -9.61 6.24
CA ALA A 55 -14.17 -9.06 7.33
C ALA A 55 -15.57 -8.65 6.86
N GLU A 56 -16.56 -8.74 7.75
CA GLU A 56 -17.92 -8.26 7.48
C GLU A 56 -17.98 -6.75 7.19
N THR A 57 -17.01 -6.01 7.71
CA THR A 57 -16.85 -4.56 7.49
C THR A 57 -16.10 -4.22 6.21
N SER A 58 -15.65 -5.24 5.45
CA SER A 58 -14.94 -5.03 4.18
C SER A 58 -15.86 -4.37 3.15
N ALA A 59 -15.27 -3.56 2.26
CA ALA A 59 -16.02 -2.84 1.24
C ALA A 59 -16.75 -3.80 0.31
N VAL A 60 -18.04 -3.56 0.09
CA VAL A 60 -18.86 -4.31 -0.88
C VAL A 60 -18.42 -3.92 -2.30
N ILE A 61 -18.06 -4.92 -3.09
CA ILE A 61 -17.73 -4.75 -4.50
C ILE A 61 -19.04 -4.68 -5.29
N ASP A 62 -19.92 -5.69 -5.09
CA ASP A 62 -21.20 -5.73 -5.75
C ASP A 62 -22.18 -6.66 -5.01
N ARG A 63 -23.47 -6.54 -5.34
CA ARG A 63 -24.57 -7.34 -4.79
C ARG A 63 -25.54 -7.75 -5.88
N PHE A 64 -25.77 -9.05 -6.01
CA PHE A 64 -26.56 -9.64 -7.06
C PHE A 64 -27.80 -10.31 -6.50
N SER A 65 -28.93 -10.13 -7.20
CA SER A 65 -30.24 -10.73 -6.87
C SER A 65 -31.06 -10.88 -8.13
N GLY A 66 -31.93 -11.90 -8.19
CA GLY A 66 -32.80 -12.16 -9.32
C GLY A 66 -32.26 -13.19 -10.31
N PRO A 67 -32.89 -13.31 -11.50
CA PRO A 67 -32.62 -14.39 -12.46
C PRO A 67 -31.56 -14.08 -13.51
N GLN A 68 -30.97 -12.91 -13.48
CA GLN A 68 -29.98 -12.50 -14.49
C GLN A 68 -28.59 -12.94 -14.09
N VAL A 69 -27.88 -13.61 -15.00
CA VAL A 69 -26.47 -13.96 -14.82
C VAL A 69 -25.64 -12.68 -14.88
N PRO A 70 -24.90 -12.32 -13.81
CA PRO A 70 -24.06 -11.14 -13.80
C PRO A 70 -22.91 -11.25 -14.82
N GLU A 71 -22.42 -10.09 -15.24
CA GLU A 71 -21.17 -10.01 -15.99
C GLU A 71 -19.97 -10.44 -15.12
N SER A 72 -18.84 -10.72 -15.77
CA SER A 72 -17.62 -11.06 -15.05
C SER A 72 -17.14 -9.89 -14.17
N LEU A 73 -16.63 -10.21 -13.01
CA LEU A 73 -16.19 -9.25 -12.00
C LEU A 73 -14.72 -9.47 -11.63
N PHE A 74 -14.03 -8.39 -11.32
CA PHE A 74 -12.66 -8.43 -10.81
C PHE A 74 -12.60 -7.94 -9.37
N SER A 75 -11.98 -8.74 -8.49
CA SER A 75 -11.55 -8.30 -7.17
C SER A 75 -10.06 -8.04 -7.19
N THR A 76 -9.63 -6.87 -6.73
CA THR A 76 -8.23 -6.44 -6.73
C THR A 76 -7.53 -6.70 -5.38
N THR A 77 -8.16 -7.43 -4.49
CA THR A 77 -7.61 -7.81 -3.18
C THR A 77 -7.25 -9.28 -3.14
N HIS A 78 -6.25 -9.64 -2.36
CA HIS A 78 -5.84 -11.02 -2.16
C HIS A 78 -6.85 -11.84 -1.34
N GLU A 79 -7.76 -11.18 -0.64
CA GLU A 79 -8.90 -11.80 0.05
C GLU A 79 -10.19 -11.27 -0.54
N THR A 80 -11.11 -12.18 -0.86
CA THR A 80 -12.44 -11.85 -1.37
C THR A 80 -13.46 -12.75 -0.70
N SER A 81 -14.48 -12.17 -0.11
CA SER A 81 -15.55 -12.91 0.54
C SER A 81 -16.86 -12.82 -0.23
N PHE A 82 -17.62 -13.88 -0.14
CA PHE A 82 -18.92 -14.08 -0.78
C PHE A 82 -19.93 -14.37 0.32
N PHE A 83 -20.90 -13.50 0.47
CA PHE A 83 -21.98 -13.67 1.44
C PHE A 83 -23.28 -13.93 0.70
N PHE A 84 -23.89 -15.09 0.96
CA PHE A 84 -25.18 -15.47 0.38
C PHE A 84 -26.24 -15.51 1.46
N HIS A 85 -27.31 -14.78 1.23
CA HIS A 85 -28.50 -14.75 2.07
C HIS A 85 -29.69 -15.31 1.31
N SER A 86 -30.50 -16.19 1.93
CA SER A 86 -31.81 -16.60 1.46
C SER A 86 -32.84 -16.43 2.56
N ASP A 87 -34.03 -15.92 2.19
CA ASP A 87 -35.14 -15.78 3.12
C ASP A 87 -35.90 -17.12 3.34
N TYR A 88 -37.14 -17.08 3.74
CA TYR A 88 -37.94 -18.28 4.11
C TYR A 88 -38.73 -18.89 2.95
N SER A 89 -38.66 -18.36 1.73
CA SER A 89 -39.49 -18.80 0.61
C SER A 89 -38.83 -18.68 -0.76
N GLN A 90 -39.47 -19.27 -1.77
CA GLN A 90 -39.19 -19.17 -3.21
C GLN A 90 -37.73 -19.51 -3.62
N ASN A 91 -37.23 -20.62 -3.12
CA ASN A 91 -35.87 -21.09 -3.43
C ASN A 91 -35.69 -21.32 -4.94
N LYS A 92 -34.56 -20.86 -5.46
CA LYS A 92 -34.15 -20.93 -6.87
C LYS A 92 -32.92 -21.82 -7.04
N PRO A 93 -32.49 -22.11 -8.28
CA PRO A 93 -31.30 -22.93 -8.55
C PRO A 93 -29.99 -22.37 -8.01
N GLY A 94 -29.93 -21.09 -7.63
CA GLY A 94 -28.76 -20.49 -7.05
C GLY A 94 -27.69 -20.12 -8.08
N PHE A 95 -26.44 -20.36 -7.75
CA PHE A 95 -25.34 -19.90 -8.56
C PHE A 95 -24.22 -20.94 -8.72
N HIS A 96 -23.54 -20.81 -9.87
CA HIS A 96 -22.30 -21.47 -10.19
C HIS A 96 -21.30 -20.41 -10.66
N ILE A 97 -20.29 -20.16 -9.83
CA ILE A 97 -19.26 -19.16 -10.09
C ILE A 97 -17.91 -19.86 -10.17
N THR A 98 -17.15 -19.56 -11.19
CA THR A 98 -15.74 -19.95 -11.28
C THR A 98 -14.88 -18.74 -10.98
N TYR A 99 -13.73 -18.97 -10.36
CA TYR A 99 -12.75 -17.93 -10.18
C TYR A 99 -11.36 -18.35 -10.68
N GLN A 100 -10.62 -17.38 -11.16
CA GLN A 100 -9.24 -17.53 -11.56
C GLN A 100 -8.41 -16.42 -10.94
N ALA A 101 -7.32 -16.80 -10.27
CA ALA A 101 -6.35 -15.84 -9.78
C ALA A 101 -5.61 -15.18 -10.94
N TYR A 102 -5.43 -13.88 -10.89
CA TYR A 102 -4.57 -13.13 -11.80
C TYR A 102 -3.57 -12.31 -11.00
N GLN A 103 -2.38 -12.13 -11.54
CA GLN A 103 -1.37 -11.32 -10.88
C GLN A 103 -1.77 -9.86 -10.95
N LEU A 104 -1.94 -9.24 -9.79
CA LEU A 104 -2.09 -7.79 -9.68
C LEU A 104 -0.81 -7.15 -10.15
N GLN A 105 -0.96 -6.15 -10.94
CA GLN A 105 0.17 -5.43 -11.47
C GLN A 105 0.63 -4.43 -10.42
N SER A 106 1.93 -4.39 -10.19
CA SER A 106 2.56 -3.55 -9.19
C SER A 106 3.44 -2.48 -9.83
N CYS A 107 3.59 -1.38 -9.15
CA CYS A 107 4.60 -0.38 -9.47
C CYS A 107 6.01 -0.93 -9.20
N PRO A 108 7.05 -0.33 -9.80
CA PRO A 108 8.44 -0.73 -9.54
C PRO A 108 8.79 -0.60 -8.05
N ASP A 109 9.57 -1.55 -7.54
CA ASP A 109 10.09 -1.48 -6.18
C ASP A 109 10.98 -0.23 -6.04
N PRO A 110 10.67 0.69 -5.11
CA PRO A 110 11.47 1.90 -4.94
C PRO A 110 12.82 1.67 -4.23
N ARG A 111 13.12 0.43 -3.86
CA ARG A 111 14.40 0.09 -3.22
C ARG A 111 15.49 -0.27 -4.25
N PRO A 112 16.77 -0.02 -3.97
CA PRO A 112 17.31 0.52 -2.72
C PRO A 112 17.05 2.02 -2.56
N PHE A 113 16.57 2.42 -1.37
CA PHE A 113 16.33 3.82 -1.02
C PHE A 113 17.52 4.35 -0.18
N ARG A 114 18.38 5.14 -0.80
CA ARG A 114 19.63 5.61 -0.18
C ARG A 114 19.33 6.58 0.96
N ASN A 115 20.08 6.41 2.07
CA ASN A 115 20.02 7.29 3.26
C ASN A 115 18.64 7.35 3.92
N GLY A 116 17.80 6.35 3.67
CA GLY A 116 16.46 6.27 4.23
C GLY A 116 15.89 4.86 4.19
N ILE A 117 14.63 4.75 4.56
CA ILE A 117 13.87 3.51 4.59
C ILE A 117 12.56 3.68 3.83
N VAL A 118 12.09 2.61 3.21
CA VAL A 118 10.76 2.50 2.62
C VAL A 118 9.86 1.75 3.59
N ILE A 119 8.75 2.37 3.96
CA ILE A 119 7.73 1.79 4.84
C ILE A 119 6.59 1.28 3.97
N GLY A 120 6.40 -0.02 3.98
CA GLY A 120 5.48 -0.77 3.12
C GLY A 120 6.21 -1.74 2.21
N SER A 121 5.56 -2.85 1.91
CA SER A 121 6.11 -3.94 1.08
C SER A 121 5.18 -4.36 -0.05
N ASP A 122 3.97 -3.80 -0.09
CA ASP A 122 2.99 -4.05 -1.14
C ASP A 122 2.99 -2.88 -2.13
N PHE A 123 3.39 -3.16 -3.36
CA PHE A 123 3.51 -2.18 -4.45
C PHE A 123 2.39 -2.35 -5.49
N SER A 124 1.34 -3.08 -5.14
CA SER A 124 0.18 -3.28 -6.01
C SER A 124 -0.55 -1.97 -6.29
N VAL A 125 -1.28 -1.92 -7.39
CA VAL A 125 -2.12 -0.77 -7.76
C VAL A 125 -3.06 -0.38 -6.62
N GLY A 126 -3.08 0.92 -6.29
CA GLY A 126 -3.85 1.50 -5.19
C GLY A 126 -3.16 1.46 -3.83
N MET A 127 -2.05 0.72 -3.70
CA MET A 127 -1.31 0.66 -2.44
C MET A 127 -0.36 1.85 -2.30
N THR A 128 -0.15 2.26 -1.05
CA THR A 128 0.69 3.40 -0.69
C THR A 128 1.90 2.95 0.10
N VAL A 129 3.06 3.47 -0.25
CA VAL A 129 4.31 3.33 0.50
C VAL A 129 4.75 4.69 1.01
N SER A 130 5.44 4.71 2.15
CA SER A 130 5.98 5.92 2.75
C SER A 130 7.50 5.87 2.83
N PHE A 131 8.12 7.03 2.92
CA PHE A 131 9.57 7.19 2.94
C PHE A 131 10.00 7.98 4.17
N GLU A 132 11.06 7.53 4.80
CA GLU A 132 11.66 8.20 5.94
C GLU A 132 13.18 8.24 5.76
N CYS A 133 13.78 9.41 6.01
CA CYS A 133 15.22 9.55 5.92
C CYS A 133 15.89 9.16 7.23
N LEU A 134 17.11 8.65 7.12
CA LEU A 134 17.99 8.43 8.27
C LEU A 134 18.32 9.78 8.94
N PRO A 135 18.70 9.77 10.23
CA PRO A 135 19.09 10.99 10.94
C PRO A 135 20.17 11.77 10.20
N GLY A 136 20.01 13.09 10.11
CA GLY A 136 20.91 13.99 9.41
C GLY A 136 20.60 14.21 7.91
N TYR A 137 19.65 13.46 7.36
CA TYR A 137 19.18 13.63 5.99
C TYR A 137 17.77 14.21 5.97
N SER A 138 17.46 14.98 4.93
CA SER A 138 16.14 15.56 4.69
C SER A 138 15.50 14.95 3.45
N LEU A 139 14.21 14.69 3.51
CA LEU A 139 13.46 14.15 2.38
C LEU A 139 13.20 15.25 1.35
N ILE A 140 13.56 14.97 0.11
CA ILE A 140 13.29 15.81 -1.05
C ILE A 140 12.29 15.06 -1.93
N GLY A 141 11.08 15.56 -2.02
CA GLY A 141 9.94 14.96 -2.71
C GLY A 141 8.79 14.64 -1.77
N GLU A 142 7.86 13.81 -2.22
CA GLU A 142 6.69 13.43 -1.44
C GLU A 142 7.03 12.37 -0.39
N THR A 143 6.40 12.47 0.79
CA THR A 143 6.62 11.54 1.90
C THR A 143 5.96 10.17 1.67
N SER A 144 5.01 10.10 0.75
CA SER A 144 4.31 8.87 0.40
C SER A 144 3.96 8.82 -1.08
N LEU A 145 3.98 7.63 -1.64
CA LEU A 145 3.62 7.38 -3.03
C LEU A 145 2.53 6.34 -3.11
N THR A 146 1.55 6.57 -3.98
CA THR A 146 0.47 5.61 -4.30
C THR A 146 0.67 5.07 -5.71
N CYS A 147 0.56 3.75 -5.87
CA CYS A 147 0.67 3.12 -7.17
C CYS A 147 -0.60 3.38 -8.00
N LEU A 148 -0.44 4.03 -9.14
CA LEU A 148 -1.55 4.38 -10.02
C LEU A 148 -1.94 3.23 -10.94
N HIS A 149 -3.23 3.16 -11.24
CA HIS A 149 -3.78 2.30 -12.26
C HIS A 149 -3.52 2.91 -13.66
N GLY A 150 -3.02 2.11 -14.61
CA GLY A 150 -2.77 2.60 -15.97
C GLY A 150 -1.95 1.62 -16.82
N THR A 151 -1.73 1.97 -18.09
CA THR A 151 -0.95 1.17 -19.05
C THR A 151 0.56 1.16 -18.75
N SER A 152 1.08 2.25 -18.16
CA SER A 152 2.42 2.32 -17.60
C SER A 152 2.28 2.52 -16.10
N ARG A 153 2.49 1.47 -15.34
CA ARG A 153 2.32 1.50 -13.89
C ARG A 153 3.45 2.24 -13.26
N ASN A 154 3.12 3.42 -12.78
CA ASN A 154 4.04 4.29 -12.11
C ASN A 154 3.42 4.81 -10.81
N TRP A 155 4.29 5.22 -9.92
CA TRP A 155 3.91 5.97 -8.74
C TRP A 155 3.30 7.32 -9.16
N ASN A 156 2.38 7.83 -8.34
CA ASN A 156 1.72 9.13 -8.57
C ASN A 156 2.70 10.31 -8.60
N PHE A 157 3.86 10.17 -7.95
CA PHE A 157 4.96 11.14 -7.97
C PHE A 157 6.28 10.41 -8.16
N PRO A 158 7.37 11.11 -8.52
CA PRO A 158 8.70 10.53 -8.56
C PRO A 158 9.13 10.01 -7.18
N VAL A 159 9.92 8.94 -7.17
CA VAL A 159 10.49 8.41 -5.92
C VAL A 159 11.33 9.51 -5.27
N PRO A 160 11.07 9.85 -3.99
CA PRO A 160 11.81 10.88 -3.29
C PRO A 160 13.26 10.45 -3.04
N ARG A 161 14.06 11.35 -2.54
CA ARG A 161 15.44 11.08 -2.14
C ARG A 161 15.75 11.71 -0.80
N CYS A 162 16.70 11.12 -0.08
CA CYS A 162 17.23 11.67 1.16
C CYS A 162 18.58 12.32 0.90
N GLU A 163 18.68 13.62 1.18
CA GLU A 163 19.89 14.40 0.96
C GLU A 163 20.34 15.10 2.25
N ALA A 164 21.66 15.17 2.47
CA ALA A 164 22.24 16.04 3.48
C ALA A 164 22.22 17.46 2.93
N LEU A 165 21.50 18.35 3.61
CA LEU A 165 21.32 19.74 3.18
C LEU A 165 22.42 20.64 3.74
N CYS A 166 22.63 21.76 3.04
CA CYS A 166 23.54 22.83 3.47
C CYS A 166 22.85 23.69 4.54
N GLY A 167 23.19 23.44 5.82
CA GLY A 167 22.65 24.18 6.96
C GLY A 167 21.30 23.70 7.45
N GLY A 168 20.80 24.34 8.49
CA GLY A 168 19.49 24.06 9.06
C GLY A 168 19.39 24.35 10.55
N ASN A 169 18.16 24.25 11.09
CA ASN A 169 17.86 24.40 12.51
C ASN A 169 17.62 23.03 13.15
N ILE A 170 18.34 22.73 14.21
CA ILE A 170 18.25 21.47 14.95
C ILE A 170 17.80 21.80 16.37
N THR A 171 16.66 21.25 16.78
CA THR A 171 16.08 21.44 18.11
C THR A 171 15.97 20.13 18.92
N SER A 172 16.41 19.02 18.33
CA SER A 172 16.47 17.74 19.03
C SER A 172 17.60 17.68 20.04
N MET A 173 17.43 16.87 21.09
CA MET A 173 18.42 16.70 22.16
C MET A 173 19.68 15.93 21.70
N ASN A 174 19.61 15.25 20.57
CA ASN A 174 20.72 14.58 19.90
C ASN A 174 20.51 14.62 18.40
N GLY A 175 21.58 14.47 17.64
CA GLY A 175 21.49 14.45 16.19
C GLY A 175 22.86 14.33 15.56
N THR A 176 22.85 14.24 14.23
CA THR A 176 24.08 14.19 13.41
C THR A 176 23.99 15.29 12.37
N ILE A 177 25.12 15.96 12.16
CA ILE A 177 25.29 16.96 11.12
C ILE A 177 26.20 16.36 10.05
N PHE A 178 25.77 16.41 8.82
CA PHE A 178 26.56 16.01 7.66
C PHE A 178 26.86 17.20 6.77
N SER A 179 28.01 17.17 6.11
CA SER A 179 28.29 18.08 5.00
C SER A 179 27.30 17.85 3.84
N PRO A 180 26.96 18.87 3.03
CA PRO A 180 26.15 18.68 1.85
C PRO A 180 26.71 17.58 0.95
N GLY A 181 25.83 16.75 0.40
CA GLY A 181 26.22 15.64 -0.47
C GLY A 181 26.76 14.39 0.22
N HIS A 182 26.97 14.43 1.56
CA HIS A 182 27.44 13.24 2.29
C HIS A 182 26.60 11.99 1.95
N PRO A 183 27.20 10.80 1.75
CA PRO A 183 28.60 10.43 1.96
C PRO A 183 29.55 10.72 0.78
N ALA A 184 29.08 11.36 -0.29
CA ALA A 184 29.96 11.85 -1.35
C ALA A 184 30.71 13.11 -0.92
N GLU A 185 31.59 13.60 -1.78
CA GLU A 185 32.29 14.86 -1.59
C GLU A 185 31.31 16.04 -1.56
N TYR A 186 31.57 17.02 -0.70
CA TYR A 186 30.77 18.24 -0.67
C TYR A 186 31.01 19.10 -1.91
N PRO A 187 29.98 19.78 -2.42
CA PRO A 187 30.12 20.67 -3.57
C PRO A 187 30.94 21.92 -3.26
N ASN A 188 31.55 22.51 -4.29
CA ASN A 188 32.23 23.80 -4.17
C ASN A 188 31.27 24.95 -3.83
N PHE A 189 31.80 26.02 -3.27
CA PHE A 189 31.08 27.27 -2.98
C PHE A 189 29.89 27.09 -2.03
N GLN A 190 30.09 26.31 -0.96
CA GLN A 190 29.06 26.13 0.07
C GLN A 190 29.36 26.98 1.29
N ASP A 191 28.36 27.77 1.71
CA ASP A 191 28.31 28.46 2.99
C ASP A 191 27.13 27.91 3.79
N CYS A 192 27.37 26.92 4.64
CA CYS A 192 26.31 26.23 5.38
C CYS A 192 26.34 26.61 6.85
N VAL A 193 25.19 26.99 7.39
CA VAL A 193 25.04 27.30 8.83
C VAL A 193 24.03 26.35 9.46
N TRP A 194 24.47 25.58 10.44
CA TRP A 194 23.58 24.79 11.28
C TRP A 194 23.41 25.49 12.64
N SER A 195 22.18 25.75 13.02
CA SER A 195 21.85 26.30 14.33
C SER A 195 21.29 25.18 15.21
N VAL A 196 22.06 24.80 16.23
CA VAL A 196 21.62 23.79 17.20
C VAL A 196 21.12 24.50 18.44
N ARG A 197 19.87 24.25 18.83
CA ARG A 197 19.24 24.87 20.00
C ARG A 197 18.70 23.79 20.92
N VAL A 198 19.19 23.78 22.15
CA VAL A 198 18.73 22.92 23.23
C VAL A 198 18.01 23.74 24.31
N PRO A 199 17.16 23.12 25.14
CA PRO A 199 16.49 23.82 26.26
C PRO A 199 17.48 24.46 27.21
N PRO A 200 17.13 25.58 27.87
CA PRO A 200 17.95 26.22 28.87
C PRO A 200 18.42 25.24 29.95
N GLY A 201 19.65 25.38 30.41
CA GLY A 201 20.27 24.49 31.40
C GLY A 201 20.98 23.28 30.81
N ASN A 202 20.92 23.07 29.49
CA ASN A 202 21.66 22.04 28.77
C ASN A 202 22.78 22.66 27.96
N GLY A 203 23.90 21.93 27.87
CA GLY A 203 25.03 22.24 26.99
C GLY A 203 25.02 21.34 25.76
N ILE A 204 25.82 21.70 24.76
CA ILE A 204 25.98 20.94 23.54
C ILE A 204 27.40 20.32 23.56
N TYR A 205 27.45 18.99 23.41
CA TYR A 205 28.69 18.26 23.19
C TYR A 205 28.76 17.85 21.72
N ILE A 206 29.86 18.22 21.05
CA ILE A 206 30.11 17.90 19.65
C ILE A 206 31.24 16.89 19.55
N ASN A 207 30.98 15.80 18.81
CA ASN A 207 32.02 14.81 18.49
C ASN A 207 32.17 14.72 16.97
N PHE A 208 33.37 14.95 16.47
CA PHE A 208 33.69 14.80 15.07
C PHE A 208 34.07 13.35 14.77
N THR A 209 33.20 12.62 14.10
CA THR A 209 33.46 11.23 13.70
C THR A 209 34.28 11.14 12.42
N VAL A 210 34.01 12.06 11.49
CA VAL A 210 34.73 12.22 10.23
C VAL A 210 34.90 13.72 9.97
N LEU A 211 36.11 14.17 9.68
CA LEU A 211 36.37 15.52 9.21
C LEU A 211 37.45 15.45 8.12
N SER A 212 37.10 15.79 6.91
CA SER A 212 37.99 15.88 5.76
C SER A 212 37.58 17.06 4.91
N THR A 213 38.35 18.12 4.96
CA THR A 213 38.16 19.36 4.21
C THR A 213 39.43 19.70 3.44
N GLU A 214 39.30 20.55 2.42
CA GLU A 214 40.48 21.07 1.72
C GLU A 214 41.31 21.92 2.68
N PRO A 215 42.59 21.56 2.90
CA PRO A 215 43.45 22.30 3.84
C PRO A 215 43.56 23.77 3.48
N ILE A 216 43.44 24.62 4.50
CA ILE A 216 43.61 26.11 4.41
C ILE A 216 42.38 26.83 3.81
N TYR A 217 41.72 26.25 2.86
CA TYR A 217 40.61 26.90 2.15
C TYR A 217 39.25 26.62 2.77
N ASP A 218 39.02 25.37 3.15
CA ASP A 218 37.70 24.96 3.69
C ASP A 218 37.79 24.70 5.19
N TYR A 219 36.83 25.21 5.95
CA TYR A 219 36.86 25.13 7.40
C TYR A 219 35.46 25.06 8.02
N ILE A 220 35.39 24.59 9.24
CA ILE A 220 34.20 24.65 10.11
C ILE A 220 34.52 25.61 11.25
N THR A 221 33.60 26.54 11.50
CA THR A 221 33.63 27.40 12.68
C THR A 221 32.49 27.07 13.62
N VAL A 222 32.77 26.97 14.90
CA VAL A 222 31.75 26.77 15.96
C VAL A 222 31.80 28.00 16.86
N TRP A 223 30.64 28.65 17.08
CA TRP A 223 30.50 29.81 17.96
C TRP A 223 29.25 29.74 18.83
#